data_5423d3236b980e997c2310b22d6c4db9
#
_entry.id   5423d3236b980e997c2310b22d6c4db9
#
_cell.length_a   1.000
_cell.length_b   1.000
_cell.length_c   1.000
_cell.angle_alpha   90.00
_cell.angle_beta   90.00
_cell.angle_gamma   90.00
#
_symmetry.space_group_name_H-M   'P 1'
#
loop_
_entity.id
_entity.type
_entity.pdbx_description
1 polymer ?
#
loop_
_entity_poly.entity_id
_entity_poly.type
_entity_poly.pdbx_seq_one_letter_code
_entity_poly.pdbx_strand_id
1 'polypeptide(L)'
;MAKKNTTHKPLTPAVFYILLALSTQESHGYEIMKRVESDSQGKVKMGPGTLYGSIGRMIKAGLIGESDKKIDPTMDDERRIYYKITGLGKKALAAELERYSEILMVAQQKRIFPNTFAYDI
;
A
#
# COMPACT_ATOMS: atom_id res chain seq x y z
N MET A 1 11.19 14.12 19.21
CA MET A 1 11.84 13.85 18.76
C MET A 1 12.12 13.32 17.46
N ALA A 2 12.96 13.72 16.92
CA ALA A 2 13.18 13.42 15.57
C ALA A 2 13.45 12.01 15.26
N LYS A 3 13.80 11.28 16.23
CA LYS A 3 14.12 9.98 15.96
C LYS A 3 13.05 9.16 15.38
N LYS A 4 11.83 9.48 15.61
CA LYS A 4 10.82 8.65 15.07
C LYS A 4 10.79 8.71 13.58
N ASN A 5 11.25 9.79 13.01
CA ASN A 5 11.22 9.91 11.57
C ASN A 5 12.32 9.15 10.89
N THR A 6 13.34 8.77 11.63
CA THR A 6 14.44 8.12 11.01
C THR A 6 14.24 6.64 10.82
N THR A 7 13.14 6.12 11.33
CA THR A 7 12.98 4.68 11.30
C THR A 7 12.31 4.17 10.06
N HIS A 8 11.71 5.03 9.27
CA HIS A 8 10.98 4.57 8.10
C HIS A 8 11.71 4.93 6.84
N LYS A 9 12.08 3.89 6.10
CA LYS A 9 12.65 4.09 4.79
C LYS A 9 11.53 4.33 3.79
N PRO A 10 11.85 4.99 2.69
CA PRO A 10 10.85 5.12 1.63
C PRO A 10 10.39 3.75 1.17
N LEU A 11 9.11 3.62 0.93
CA LEU A 11 8.55 2.38 0.46
C LEU A 11 8.69 2.29 -1.05
N THR A 12 8.92 1.08 -1.56
CA THR A 12 8.87 0.89 -3.00
C THR A 12 7.44 1.06 -3.46
N PRO A 13 7.21 1.34 -4.74
CA PRO A 13 5.84 1.42 -5.22
C PRO A 13 5.04 0.17 -4.97
N ALA A 14 5.64 -1.00 -5.13
CA ALA A 14 4.91 -2.24 -4.91
C ALA A 14 4.45 -2.34 -3.46
N VAL A 15 5.34 -2.08 -2.51
CA VAL A 15 4.99 -2.18 -1.10
C VAL A 15 3.95 -1.12 -0.73
N PHE A 16 4.14 0.09 -1.22
CA PHE A 16 3.20 1.17 -0.93
C PHE A 16 1.79 0.80 -1.38
N TYR A 17 1.66 0.34 -2.63
CA TYR A 17 0.33 0.07 -3.15
C TYR A 17 -0.29 -1.19 -2.54
N ILE A 18 0.52 -2.16 -2.13
CA ILE A 18 -0.04 -3.31 -1.41
C ILE A 18 -0.58 -2.87 -0.06
N LEU A 19 0.17 -2.05 0.67
CA LEU A 19 -0.32 -1.53 1.95
C LEU A 19 -1.58 -0.69 1.74
N LEU A 20 -1.58 0.14 0.71
CA LEU A 20 -2.74 0.95 0.42
C LEU A 20 -3.95 0.09 0.13
N ALA A 21 -3.78 -0.96 -0.66
CA ALA A 21 -4.88 -1.86 -0.97
C ALA A 21 -5.44 -2.54 0.26
N LEU A 22 -4.56 -2.92 1.19
CA LEU A 22 -4.98 -3.62 2.38
C LEU A 22 -5.47 -2.69 3.49
N SER A 23 -5.29 -1.38 3.32
CA SER A 23 -5.69 -0.44 4.36
C SER A 23 -7.19 -0.37 4.54
N THR A 24 -7.96 -0.75 3.51
CA THR A 24 -9.40 -0.65 3.58
C THR A 24 -10.09 -1.98 3.83
N GLN A 25 -9.47 -3.07 3.47
CA GLN A 25 -10.04 -4.40 3.76
C GLN A 25 -9.04 -5.50 3.52
N GLU A 26 -9.25 -6.59 4.23
CA GLU A 26 -8.45 -7.79 4.03
C GLU A 26 -8.76 -8.34 2.66
N SER A 27 -7.74 -8.88 1.99
CA SER A 27 -7.89 -9.29 0.61
C SER A 27 -6.96 -10.46 0.30
N HIS A 28 -7.36 -11.27 -0.66
CA HIS A 28 -6.48 -12.32 -1.15
C HIS A 28 -5.64 -11.75 -2.31
N GLY A 29 -4.66 -12.54 -2.74
CA GLY A 29 -3.66 -12.02 -3.68
C GLY A 29 -4.24 -11.47 -4.98
N TYR A 30 -5.22 -12.16 -5.56
CA TYR A 30 -5.78 -11.68 -6.81
C TYR A 30 -6.45 -10.32 -6.64
N GLU A 31 -7.17 -10.14 -5.54
CA GLU A 31 -7.77 -8.84 -5.26
C GLU A 31 -6.73 -7.76 -5.05
N ILE A 32 -5.64 -8.12 -4.37
CA ILE A 32 -4.57 -7.16 -4.17
C ILE A 32 -4.01 -6.71 -5.51
N MET A 33 -3.75 -7.66 -6.42
CA MET A 33 -3.22 -7.30 -7.73
C MET A 33 -4.15 -6.34 -8.46
N LYS A 34 -5.44 -6.62 -8.42
CA LYS A 34 -6.40 -5.76 -9.10
C LYS A 34 -6.46 -4.38 -8.50
N ARG A 35 -6.41 -4.30 -7.17
CA ARG A 35 -6.46 -3.00 -6.53
C ARG A 35 -5.21 -2.19 -6.76
N VAL A 36 -4.05 -2.84 -6.76
CA VAL A 36 -2.80 -2.14 -7.04
C VAL A 36 -2.86 -1.52 -8.43
N GLU A 37 -3.35 -2.28 -9.39
CA GLU A 37 -3.43 -1.75 -10.75
C GLU A 37 -4.43 -0.60 -10.82
N SER A 38 -5.58 -0.75 -10.18
CA SER A 38 -6.59 0.29 -10.18
C SER A 38 -6.12 1.54 -9.45
N ASP A 39 -5.57 1.38 -8.25
CA ASP A 39 -5.15 2.53 -7.45
C ASP A 39 -4.00 3.28 -8.10
N SER A 40 -3.15 2.59 -8.83
CA SER A 40 -2.03 3.24 -9.51
C SER A 40 -2.40 3.71 -10.90
N GLN A 41 -3.66 3.53 -11.30
CA GLN A 41 -4.11 3.91 -12.63
C GLN A 41 -3.30 3.20 -13.70
N GLY A 42 -3.02 1.95 -13.47
CA GLY A 42 -2.31 1.11 -14.42
C GLY A 42 -0.81 1.27 -14.42
N LYS A 43 -0.27 2.15 -13.58
CA LYS A 43 1.17 2.39 -13.59
C LYS A 43 1.96 1.33 -12.88
N VAL A 44 1.33 0.63 -11.94
CA VAL A 44 1.98 -0.46 -11.24
C VAL A 44 1.17 -1.71 -11.50
N LYS A 45 1.77 -2.65 -12.21
CA LYS A 45 1.17 -3.93 -12.49
C LYS A 45 2.11 -5.00 -11.96
N MET A 46 1.56 -6.00 -11.32
CA MET A 46 2.39 -7.08 -10.82
C MET A 46 1.82 -8.40 -11.24
N GLY A 47 2.69 -9.28 -11.70
CA GLY A 47 2.30 -10.65 -11.89
C GLY A 47 2.35 -11.38 -10.56
N PRO A 48 1.93 -12.66 -10.57
CA PRO A 48 1.89 -13.42 -9.33
C PRO A 48 3.24 -13.55 -8.65
N GLY A 49 4.31 -13.73 -9.41
CA GLY A 49 5.63 -13.88 -8.80
C GLY A 49 6.05 -12.65 -8.04
N THR A 50 5.89 -11.48 -8.65
CA THR A 50 6.24 -10.23 -8.00
C THR A 50 5.36 -9.98 -6.79
N LEU A 51 4.06 -10.23 -6.93
CA LEU A 51 3.13 -10.03 -5.85
C LEU A 51 3.48 -10.91 -4.64
N TYR A 52 3.60 -12.21 -4.86
CA TYR A 52 3.82 -13.10 -3.72
C TYR A 52 5.22 -12.97 -3.16
N GLY A 53 6.19 -12.58 -3.97
CA GLY A 53 7.50 -12.24 -3.46
C GLY A 53 7.45 -11.03 -2.53
N SER A 54 6.71 -10.01 -2.94
CA SER A 54 6.54 -8.82 -2.11
C SER A 54 5.79 -9.16 -0.83
N ILE A 55 4.73 -9.94 -0.94
CA ILE A 55 3.95 -10.34 0.24
C ILE A 55 4.84 -11.08 1.23
N GLY A 56 5.67 -12.02 0.75
CA GLY A 56 6.54 -12.75 1.65
C GLY A 56 7.51 -11.85 2.40
N ARG A 57 8.10 -10.90 1.69
CA ARG A 57 9.01 -9.96 2.33
C ARG A 57 8.29 -9.05 3.31
N MET A 58 7.08 -8.64 2.97
CA MET A 58 6.31 -7.77 3.84
C MET A 58 5.86 -8.49 5.11
N ILE A 59 5.55 -9.78 5.00
CA ILE A 59 5.23 -10.57 6.18
C ILE A 59 6.45 -10.65 7.09
N LYS A 60 7.61 -10.93 6.51
CA LYS A 60 8.84 -10.99 7.30
C LYS A 60 9.14 -9.67 7.99
N ALA A 61 8.84 -8.58 7.32
CA ALA A 61 9.07 -7.26 7.90
C ALA A 61 7.99 -6.86 8.90
N GLY A 62 6.94 -7.65 9.04
CA GLY A 62 5.89 -7.36 10.00
C GLY A 62 4.86 -6.35 9.54
N LEU A 63 4.86 -6.03 8.24
CA LEU A 63 3.95 -5.00 7.72
C LEU A 63 2.57 -5.53 7.44
N ILE A 64 2.46 -6.80 7.10
CA ILE A 64 1.20 -7.47 6.85
C ILE A 64 1.26 -8.86 7.46
N GLY A 65 0.12 -9.51 7.55
CA GLY A 65 0.06 -10.88 8.03
C GLY A 65 -1.08 -11.60 7.36
N GLU A 66 -1.16 -12.88 7.61
CA GLU A 66 -2.30 -13.65 7.12
C GLU A 66 -3.49 -13.36 7.99
N SER A 67 -4.63 -13.24 7.35
CA SER A 67 -5.88 -13.00 8.05
C SER A 67 -6.50 -14.33 8.45
N ASP A 68 -7.27 -14.32 9.52
CA ASP A 68 -8.05 -15.50 9.85
C ASP A 68 -9.41 -15.45 9.22
N LYS A 69 -9.63 -14.60 8.23
CA LYS A 69 -10.89 -14.54 7.53
C LYS A 69 -11.18 -15.89 6.91
N LYS A 70 -12.39 -16.36 7.10
CA LYS A 70 -12.79 -17.65 6.55
C LYS A 70 -13.15 -17.50 5.10
N ILE A 71 -12.80 -18.52 4.33
CA ILE A 71 -13.15 -18.57 2.93
C ILE A 71 -14.59 -19.02 2.82
N ASP A 72 -15.34 -18.37 1.95
CA ASP A 72 -16.70 -18.78 1.66
C ASP A 72 -16.65 -20.04 0.80
N PRO A 73 -17.12 -21.17 1.30
CA PRO A 73 -17.00 -22.43 0.55
C PRO A 73 -17.75 -22.43 -0.76
N THR A 74 -18.70 -21.51 -0.96
CA THR A 74 -19.46 -21.49 -2.19
C THR A 74 -18.85 -20.56 -3.21
N MET A 75 -17.98 -19.67 -2.79
CA MET A 75 -17.46 -18.63 -3.67
C MET A 75 -15.97 -18.69 -3.88
N ASP A 76 -15.24 -19.11 -2.88
CA ASP A 76 -13.79 -19.02 -2.91
C ASP A 76 -13.11 -20.35 -3.05
N ASP A 77 -11.92 -20.31 -3.63
CA ASP A 77 -11.03 -21.45 -3.63
C ASP A 77 -10.58 -21.66 -2.19
N GLU A 78 -10.65 -22.87 -1.70
CA GLU A 78 -10.24 -23.18 -0.35
C GLU A 78 -8.79 -22.85 -0.08
N ARG A 79 -7.98 -22.75 -1.11
CA ARG A 79 -6.57 -22.48 -0.93
C ARG A 79 -6.24 -21.00 -0.92
N ARG A 80 -7.22 -20.13 -1.09
CA ARG A 80 -6.97 -18.70 -1.05
C ARG A 80 -6.61 -18.28 0.35
N ILE A 81 -5.57 -17.50 0.44
CA ILE A 81 -5.15 -16.93 1.71
C ILE A 81 -5.45 -15.45 1.66
N TYR A 82 -6.06 -14.95 2.72
CA TYR A 82 -6.34 -13.53 2.84
C TYR A 82 -5.26 -12.89 3.70
N TYR A 83 -4.96 -11.64 3.40
CA TYR A 83 -3.92 -10.89 4.09
C TYR A 83 -4.51 -9.64 4.71
N LYS A 84 -3.86 -9.15 5.74
CA LYS A 84 -4.31 -7.94 6.42
C LYS A 84 -3.11 -7.09 6.76
N ILE A 85 -3.33 -5.79 6.83
CA ILE A 85 -2.28 -4.87 7.23
C ILE A 85 -2.14 -4.95 8.76
N THR A 86 -0.91 -4.86 9.26
CA THR A 86 -0.67 -4.87 10.70
C THR A 86 -0.60 -3.45 11.22
N GLY A 87 -0.51 -3.30 12.55
CA GLY A 87 -0.28 -1.98 13.14
C GLY A 87 0.99 -1.34 12.62
N LEU A 88 2.06 -2.13 12.48
CA LEU A 88 3.31 -1.62 11.94
C LEU A 88 3.13 -1.19 10.49
N GLY A 89 2.38 -1.98 9.71
CA GLY A 89 2.10 -1.61 8.33
C GLY A 89 1.33 -0.31 8.23
N LYS A 90 0.36 -0.10 9.11
CA LYS A 90 -0.38 1.17 9.12
C LYS A 90 0.52 2.34 9.42
N LYS A 91 1.45 2.16 10.37
CA LYS A 91 2.39 3.23 10.69
C LYS A 91 3.31 3.54 9.53
N ALA A 92 3.79 2.50 8.85
CA ALA A 92 4.67 2.70 7.71
C ALA A 92 3.94 3.42 6.58
N LEU A 93 2.70 3.05 6.32
CA LEU A 93 1.91 3.70 5.29
C LEU A 93 1.66 5.16 5.64
N ALA A 94 1.30 5.42 6.89
CA ALA A 94 1.03 6.79 7.32
C ALA A 94 2.28 7.66 7.21
N ALA A 95 3.44 7.12 7.58
CA ALA A 95 4.68 7.88 7.49
C ALA A 95 5.01 8.22 6.04
N GLU A 96 4.76 7.28 5.14
CA GLU A 96 5.00 7.52 3.74
C GLU A 96 4.07 8.61 3.20
N LEU A 97 2.80 8.53 3.56
CA LEU A 97 1.83 9.52 3.11
C LEU A 97 2.14 10.89 3.68
N GLU A 98 2.63 10.93 4.91
CA GLU A 98 3.02 12.20 5.50
C GLU A 98 4.17 12.83 4.73
N ARG A 99 5.14 12.02 4.32
CA ARG A 99 6.24 12.55 3.51
C ARG A 99 5.72 13.09 2.18
N TYR A 100 4.79 12.37 1.54
CA TYR A 100 4.21 12.85 0.29
C TYR A 100 3.49 14.17 0.50
N SER A 101 2.76 14.28 1.58
CA SER A 101 2.04 15.50 1.90
C SER A 101 3.00 16.69 2.07
N GLU A 102 4.10 16.47 2.76
CA GLU A 102 5.09 17.51 2.97
C GLU A 102 5.70 17.96 1.65
N ILE A 103 6.00 17.00 0.77
CA ILE A 103 6.55 17.33 -0.52
C ILE A 103 5.56 18.13 -1.34
N LEU A 104 4.29 17.73 -1.29
CA LEU A 104 3.27 18.44 -2.03
C LEU A 104 3.09 19.87 -1.52
N MET A 105 3.26 20.07 -0.23
CA MET A 105 3.17 21.42 0.31
C MET A 105 4.30 22.29 -0.21
N VAL A 106 5.51 21.75 -0.29
CA VAL A 106 6.62 22.51 -0.85
C VAL A 106 6.35 22.82 -2.32
N ALA A 107 5.87 21.84 -3.07
CA ALA A 107 5.57 22.06 -4.48
C ALA A 107 4.50 23.12 -4.66
N GLN A 108 3.51 23.13 -3.77
CA GLN A 108 2.46 24.13 -3.82
C GLN A 108 3.01 25.52 -3.57
N GLN A 109 3.92 25.66 -2.61
CA GLN A 109 4.55 26.93 -2.33
C GLN A 109 5.36 27.42 -3.53
N LYS A 110 5.95 26.49 -4.27
CA LYS A 110 6.73 26.84 -5.45
C LYS A 110 5.87 26.99 -6.69
N ARG A 111 4.58 26.72 -6.57
CA ARG A 111 3.60 26.87 -7.64
C ARG A 111 3.97 26.08 -8.88
N ILE A 112 4.36 24.83 -8.68
CA ILE A 112 4.76 23.97 -9.79
C ILE A 112 3.83 22.82 -10.01
N PHE A 113 2.65 22.81 -9.37
CA PHE A 113 1.65 21.80 -9.63
C PHE A 113 1.12 21.94 -11.04
N PRO A 114 0.76 20.83 -11.68
CA PRO A 114 0.06 20.92 -12.96
C PRO A 114 -1.26 21.66 -12.80
N ASN A 115 -1.72 22.23 -13.88
CA ASN A 115 -2.95 23.03 -13.84
C ASN A 115 -4.18 22.25 -13.45
N THR A 116 -4.13 20.93 -13.54
CA THR A 116 -5.26 20.11 -13.15
C THR A 116 -5.45 20.07 -11.64
N PHE A 117 -4.48 20.58 -10.89
CA PHE A 117 -4.62 20.59 -9.46
C PHE A 117 -5.06 21.95 -8.98
N ALA A 118 -5.29 22.02 -7.73
CA ALA A 118 -6.04 23.08 -7.20
C ALA A 118 -5.30 24.28 -6.78
N TYR A 119 -4.58 24.87 -7.63
CA TYR A 119 -4.13 26.22 -7.35
C TYR A 119 -5.30 27.17 -7.48
N ASP A 120 -6.32 26.68 -8.13
CA ASP A 120 -7.45 27.53 -8.34
C ASP A 120 -8.33 27.64 -7.13
N ILE A 121 -8.05 26.98 -6.09
CA ILE A 121 -8.87 27.15 -4.96
C ILE A 121 -8.54 28.34 -4.16
#